data_341d33d368fe45d4026d04edfce5fd75
#
_entry.id   341d33d368fe45d4026d04edfce5fd75
#
_cell.length_a   1.000
_cell.length_b   1.000
_cell.length_c   1.000
_cell.angle_alpha   90.00
_cell.angle_beta   90.00
_cell.angle_gamma   90.00
#
_symmetry.space_group_name_H-M   'P 1'
#
loop_
_entity.id
_entity.type
_entity.pdbx_description
1 polymer ?
#
loop_
_entity_poly.entity_id
_entity_poly.type
_entity_poly.pdbx_seq_one_letter_code
_entity_poly.pdbx_strand_id
1 'polypeptide(L)'
;DEELEGEFRFWQDWLRTRVPKAYPGIREILERHRAAGGIIAVVSHSMRENIERDYRENGLPMPDVIFGWEQPPEQRKPNPWPLERIMERFALRPEELLVVDDLKPGHDMARAAGVPFAAAGWANDIPEIEQFMRKNCDHYCKQVSDLARLLEDA
;
A
#
# COMPACT_ATOMS: atom_id res chain seq x y z
N ASP A 1 -8.08 -21.13 -19.33
CA ASP A 1 -8.55 -19.81 -19.63
C ASP A 1 -7.46 -18.96 -20.27
N GLU A 2 -7.23 -19.22 -21.58
CA GLU A 2 -6.23 -18.51 -22.39
C GLU A 2 -6.49 -16.99 -22.47
N GLU A 3 -7.76 -16.58 -22.37
CA GLU A 3 -8.18 -15.19 -22.43
C GLU A 3 -7.77 -14.41 -21.15
N LEU A 4 -7.96 -15.00 -19.99
CA LEU A 4 -7.52 -14.44 -18.70
C LEU A 4 -5.98 -14.39 -18.59
N GLU A 5 -5.29 -15.39 -19.10
CA GLU A 5 -3.83 -15.39 -19.16
C GLU A 5 -3.30 -14.34 -20.15
N GLY A 6 -4.01 -14.12 -21.26
CA GLY A 6 -3.69 -13.09 -22.25
C GLY A 6 -3.86 -11.68 -21.68
N GLU A 7 -4.96 -11.41 -20.95
CA GLU A 7 -5.18 -10.15 -20.26
C GLU A 7 -4.13 -9.90 -19.17
N PHE A 8 -3.81 -10.91 -18.38
CA PHE A 8 -2.78 -10.81 -17.36
C PHE A 8 -1.42 -10.46 -17.94
N ARG A 9 -1.00 -11.13 -19.03
CA ARG A 9 0.26 -10.81 -19.72
C ARG A 9 0.27 -9.40 -20.28
N PHE A 10 -0.83 -8.97 -20.90
CA PHE A 10 -0.95 -7.60 -21.41
C PHE A 10 -0.75 -6.56 -20.29
N TRP A 11 -1.40 -6.75 -19.14
CA TRP A 11 -1.25 -5.86 -18.00
C TRP A 11 0.18 -5.87 -17.43
N GLN A 12 0.81 -7.03 -17.33
CA GLN A 12 2.20 -7.13 -16.87
C GLN A 12 3.17 -6.43 -17.83
N ASP A 13 3.00 -6.62 -19.13
CA ASP A 13 3.84 -5.95 -20.14
C ASP A 13 3.61 -4.43 -20.14
N TRP A 14 2.36 -4.00 -19.98
CA TRP A 14 2.03 -2.59 -19.86
C TRP A 14 2.67 -1.95 -18.63
N LEU A 15 2.63 -2.62 -17.49
CA LEU A 15 3.26 -2.15 -16.24
C LEU A 15 4.79 -2.11 -16.34
N ARG A 16 5.39 -3.03 -17.10
CA ARG A 16 6.84 -3.04 -17.32
C ARG A 16 7.36 -1.82 -18.06
N THR A 17 6.56 -1.26 -18.95
CA THR A 17 6.96 -0.17 -19.83
C THR A 17 6.63 1.22 -19.28
N ARG A 18 5.91 1.30 -18.17
CA ARG A 18 5.44 2.56 -17.59
C ARG A 18 5.84 2.68 -16.13
N VAL A 19 6.49 3.79 -15.82
CA VAL A 19 6.80 4.18 -14.44
C VAL A 19 5.76 5.21 -14.00
N PRO A 20 4.83 4.85 -13.08
CA PRO A 20 3.91 5.83 -12.52
C PRO A 20 4.68 6.85 -11.70
N LYS A 21 4.20 8.09 -11.70
CA LYS A 21 4.75 9.13 -10.83
C LYS A 21 4.14 9.02 -9.45
N ALA A 22 4.97 9.15 -8.41
CA ALA A 22 4.51 9.27 -7.05
C ALA A 22 3.65 10.54 -6.90
N TYR A 23 2.60 10.45 -6.11
CA TYR A 23 1.79 11.63 -5.79
C TYR A 23 2.64 12.67 -5.05
N PRO A 24 2.45 13.98 -5.36
CA PRO A 24 3.15 15.04 -4.64
C PRO A 24 2.98 14.94 -3.13
N GLY A 25 4.09 15.03 -2.39
CA GLY A 25 4.11 14.93 -0.94
C GLY A 25 4.42 13.53 -0.38
N ILE A 26 4.25 12.48 -1.15
CA ILE A 26 4.50 11.09 -0.68
C ILE A 26 5.98 10.88 -0.37
N ARG A 27 6.87 11.37 -1.22
CA ARG A 27 8.32 11.24 -1.00
C ARG A 27 8.74 11.83 0.35
N GLU A 28 8.28 13.02 0.64
CA GLU A 28 8.59 13.73 1.90
C GLU A 28 8.06 12.98 3.12
N ILE A 29 6.86 12.40 3.02
CA ILE A 29 6.28 11.57 4.08
C ILE A 29 7.16 10.35 4.35
N LEU A 30 7.55 9.63 3.31
CA LEU A 30 8.38 8.44 3.44
C LEU A 30 9.79 8.77 3.96
N GLU A 31 10.38 9.85 3.49
CA GLU A 31 11.69 10.32 3.98
C GLU A 31 11.66 10.69 5.46
N ARG A 32 10.64 11.41 5.91
CA ARG A 32 10.45 11.76 7.33
C ARG A 32 10.24 10.52 8.19
N HIS A 33 9.41 9.60 7.72
CA HIS A 33 9.15 8.35 8.43
C HIS A 33 10.43 7.53 8.60
N ARG A 34 11.22 7.41 7.54
CA ARG A 34 12.52 6.74 7.57
C ARG A 34 13.51 7.44 8.51
N ALA A 35 13.60 8.75 8.45
CA ALA A 35 14.48 9.55 9.31
C ALA A 35 14.13 9.41 10.80
N ALA A 36 12.86 9.18 11.12
CA ALA A 36 12.39 8.92 12.49
C ALA A 36 12.60 7.45 12.94
N GLY A 37 13.24 6.62 12.12
CA GLY A 37 13.47 5.20 12.41
C GLY A 37 12.30 4.29 12.03
N GLY A 38 11.32 4.80 11.25
CA GLY A 38 10.15 4.06 10.83
C GLY A 38 10.44 2.98 9.79
N ILE A 39 9.63 1.92 9.82
CA ILE A 39 9.66 0.81 8.86
C ILE A 39 8.73 1.14 7.70
N ILE A 40 9.20 0.89 6.48
CA ILE A 40 8.41 1.03 5.25
C ILE A 40 8.19 -0.36 4.66
N ALA A 41 6.93 -0.75 4.53
CA ALA A 41 6.54 -2.01 3.92
C ALA A 41 5.57 -1.76 2.76
N VAL A 42 5.66 -2.58 1.71
CA VAL A 42 4.76 -2.54 0.58
C VAL A 42 4.05 -3.88 0.43
N VAL A 43 2.72 -3.83 0.35
CA VAL A 43 1.88 -4.98 0.02
C VAL A 43 1.08 -4.60 -1.23
N SER A 44 1.32 -5.27 -2.34
CA SER A 44 0.78 -4.88 -3.63
C SER A 44 0.45 -6.10 -4.49
N HIS A 45 -0.49 -5.92 -5.43
CA HIS A 45 -0.75 -6.89 -6.50
C HIS A 45 0.18 -6.70 -7.70
N SER A 46 1.12 -5.77 -7.64
CA SER A 46 2.18 -5.61 -8.63
C SER A 46 3.35 -6.55 -8.36
N MET A 47 4.11 -6.86 -9.42
CA MET A 47 5.34 -7.63 -9.29
C MET A 47 6.39 -6.84 -8.50
N ARG A 48 7.16 -7.53 -7.67
CA ARG A 48 8.21 -6.93 -6.84
C ARG A 48 9.18 -6.07 -7.66
N GLU A 49 9.62 -6.58 -8.80
CA GLU A 49 10.55 -5.87 -9.69
C GLU A 49 10.02 -4.51 -10.14
N ASN A 50 8.70 -4.43 -10.42
CA ASN A 50 8.05 -3.18 -10.80
C ASN A 50 7.97 -2.20 -9.63
N ILE A 51 7.68 -2.71 -8.44
CA ILE A 51 7.64 -1.89 -7.21
C ILE A 51 9.02 -1.30 -6.92
N GLU A 52 10.07 -2.11 -6.96
CA GLU A 52 11.45 -1.66 -6.75
C GLU A 52 11.87 -0.61 -7.77
N ARG A 53 11.54 -0.84 -9.06
CA ARG A 53 11.78 0.12 -10.13
C ARG A 53 11.06 1.45 -9.86
N ASP A 54 9.77 1.40 -9.54
CA ASP A 54 8.94 2.58 -9.34
C ASP A 54 9.44 3.42 -8.15
N TYR A 55 9.84 2.78 -7.07
CA TYR A 55 10.44 3.45 -5.92
C TYR A 55 11.76 4.12 -6.29
N ARG A 56 12.64 3.40 -6.98
CA ARG A 56 13.94 3.94 -7.41
C ARG A 56 13.79 5.11 -8.37
N GLU A 57 12.96 4.97 -9.40
CA GLU A 57 12.75 5.99 -10.42
C GLU A 57 12.08 7.27 -9.87
N ASN A 58 11.29 7.13 -8.81
CA ASN A 58 10.67 8.26 -8.12
C ASN A 58 11.52 8.83 -6.98
N GLY A 59 12.70 8.27 -6.72
CA GLY A 59 13.57 8.70 -5.64
C GLY A 59 12.99 8.48 -4.25
N LEU A 60 12.13 7.48 -4.10
CA LEU A 60 11.53 7.11 -2.82
C LEU A 60 12.50 6.25 -2.00
N PRO A 61 12.47 6.34 -0.66
CA PRO A 61 13.19 5.39 0.19
C PRO A 61 12.78 3.96 -0.15
N MET A 62 13.75 3.06 -0.33
CA MET A 62 13.44 1.66 -0.61
C MET A 62 12.74 1.02 0.58
N PRO A 63 11.68 0.23 0.35
CA PRO A 63 10.99 -0.48 1.42
C PRO A 63 11.89 -1.49 2.13
N ASP A 64 11.65 -1.69 3.43
CA ASP A 64 12.32 -2.74 4.21
C ASP A 64 11.83 -4.13 3.83
N VAL A 65 10.58 -4.23 3.37
CA VAL A 65 9.96 -5.47 2.89
C VAL A 65 8.93 -5.16 1.81
N ILE A 66 8.86 -6.05 0.82
CA ILE A 66 7.89 -5.98 -0.28
C ILE A 66 7.22 -7.34 -0.41
N PHE A 67 5.89 -7.34 -0.36
CA PHE A 67 5.05 -8.49 -0.71
C PHE A 67 4.31 -8.16 -2.00
N GLY A 68 4.76 -8.72 -3.10
CA GLY A 68 4.22 -8.52 -4.44
C GLY A 68 3.35 -9.68 -4.92
N TRP A 69 3.02 -9.66 -6.18
CA TRP A 69 2.21 -10.70 -6.84
C TRP A 69 2.86 -12.08 -6.83
N GLU A 70 4.18 -12.17 -6.63
CA GLU A 70 4.92 -13.43 -6.51
C GLU A 70 4.45 -14.30 -5.34
N GLN A 71 3.86 -13.67 -4.32
CA GLN A 71 3.28 -14.42 -3.21
C GLN A 71 2.12 -15.30 -3.70
N PRO A 72 1.96 -16.51 -3.16
CA PRO A 72 0.80 -17.33 -3.48
C PRO A 72 -0.51 -16.63 -3.04
N PRO A 73 -1.66 -16.96 -3.66
CA PRO A 73 -2.92 -16.24 -3.42
C PRO A 73 -3.32 -16.09 -1.95
N GLU A 74 -3.06 -17.10 -1.13
CA GLU A 74 -3.36 -17.10 0.31
C GLU A 74 -2.46 -16.16 1.12
N GLN A 75 -1.39 -15.66 0.52
CA GLN A 75 -0.44 -14.72 1.12
C GLN A 75 -0.58 -13.30 0.55
N ARG A 76 -1.63 -13.04 -0.22
CA ARG A 76 -1.92 -11.74 -0.80
C ARG A 76 -3.09 -11.08 -0.08
N LYS A 77 -3.17 -9.75 -0.15
CA LYS A 77 -4.39 -9.06 0.29
C LYS A 77 -5.61 -9.54 -0.52
N PRO A 78 -6.75 -9.73 0.10
CA PRO A 78 -7.17 -9.26 1.43
C PRO A 78 -6.76 -10.17 2.61
N ASN A 79 -5.98 -11.21 2.40
CA ASN A 79 -5.52 -12.07 3.49
C ASN A 79 -4.59 -11.28 4.44
N PRO A 80 -4.70 -11.45 5.78
CA PRO A 80 -3.86 -10.72 6.73
C PRO A 80 -2.40 -11.17 6.78
N TRP A 81 -2.04 -12.25 6.11
CA TRP A 81 -0.71 -12.85 6.17
C TRP A 81 0.45 -11.86 5.99
N PRO A 82 0.45 -10.90 5.02
CA PRO A 82 1.55 -9.96 4.88
C PRO A 82 1.75 -9.10 6.13
N LEU A 83 0.67 -8.63 6.75
CA LEU A 83 0.75 -7.82 7.96
C LEU A 83 1.22 -8.63 9.16
N GLU A 84 0.79 -9.87 9.28
CA GLU A 84 1.26 -10.78 10.32
C GLU A 84 2.77 -11.04 10.20
N ARG A 85 3.30 -11.19 8.97
CA ARG A 85 4.74 -11.34 8.73
C ARG A 85 5.53 -10.08 9.06
N ILE A 86 4.98 -8.89 8.76
CA ILE A 86 5.60 -7.61 9.13
C ILE A 86 5.70 -7.49 10.66
N MET A 87 4.60 -7.76 11.37
CA MET A 87 4.56 -7.70 12.82
C MET A 87 5.56 -8.66 13.47
N GLU A 88 5.65 -9.87 12.96
CA GLU A 88 6.59 -10.88 13.44
C GLU A 88 8.05 -10.49 13.17
N ARG A 89 8.36 -10.07 11.95
CA ARG A 89 9.72 -9.72 11.53
C ARG A 89 10.31 -8.54 12.30
N PHE A 90 9.48 -7.53 12.58
CA PHE A 90 9.93 -6.29 13.22
C PHE A 90 9.51 -6.18 14.68
N ALA A 91 8.93 -7.24 15.26
CA ALA A 91 8.43 -7.28 16.63
C ALA A 91 7.47 -6.13 16.94
N LEU A 92 6.49 -5.92 16.04
CA LEU A 92 5.50 -4.84 16.15
C LEU A 92 4.14 -5.38 16.57
N ARG A 93 3.40 -4.56 17.30
CA ARG A 93 2.00 -4.80 17.65
C ARG A 93 1.10 -4.19 16.55
N PRO A 94 -0.16 -4.66 16.39
CA PRO A 94 -1.07 -4.13 15.39
C PRO A 94 -1.23 -2.61 15.44
N GLU A 95 -1.29 -2.02 16.61
CA GLU A 95 -1.45 -0.57 16.81
C GLU A 95 -0.20 0.24 16.41
N GLU A 96 0.94 -0.42 16.17
CA GLU A 96 2.17 0.22 15.71
C GLU A 96 2.29 0.25 14.19
N LEU A 97 1.32 -0.32 13.47
CA LEU A 97 1.23 -0.28 12.02
C LEU A 97 0.11 0.66 11.57
N LEU A 98 0.25 1.19 10.38
CA LEU A 98 -0.81 1.88 9.66
C LEU A 98 -0.81 1.37 8.21
N VAL A 99 -1.92 0.79 7.77
CA VAL A 99 -2.11 0.46 6.36
C VAL A 99 -2.66 1.68 5.64
N VAL A 100 -2.02 2.07 4.54
CA VAL A 100 -2.47 3.15 3.65
C VAL A 100 -2.75 2.52 2.29
N ASP A 101 -4.01 2.51 1.88
CA ASP A 101 -4.44 1.92 0.60
C ASP A 101 -5.69 2.64 0.09
N ASP A 102 -5.98 2.52 -1.18
CA ASP A 102 -7.11 3.18 -1.84
C ASP A 102 -8.28 2.24 -2.14
N LEU A 103 -8.10 0.93 -2.02
CA LEU A 103 -9.09 -0.07 -2.39
C LEU A 103 -9.46 -1.02 -1.24
N LYS A 104 -10.61 -1.66 -1.40
CA LYS A 104 -11.19 -2.58 -0.41
C LYS A 104 -10.26 -3.73 0.02
N PRO A 105 -9.49 -4.40 -0.85
CA PRO A 105 -8.62 -5.49 -0.41
C PRO A 105 -7.61 -5.08 0.67
N GLY A 106 -7.04 -3.89 0.56
CA GLY A 106 -6.15 -3.35 1.60
C GLY A 106 -6.87 -3.07 2.92
N HIS A 107 -8.07 -2.52 2.84
CA HIS A 107 -8.93 -2.32 4.01
C HIS A 107 -9.26 -3.66 4.70
N ASP A 108 -9.68 -4.65 3.94
CA ASP A 108 -10.07 -5.95 4.49
C ASP A 108 -8.88 -6.67 5.12
N MET A 109 -7.70 -6.56 4.51
CA MET A 109 -6.45 -7.09 5.08
C MET A 109 -6.14 -6.43 6.44
N ALA A 110 -6.23 -5.12 6.52
CA ALA A 110 -6.00 -4.39 7.77
C ALA A 110 -6.99 -4.79 8.86
N ARG A 111 -8.27 -4.90 8.52
CA ARG A 111 -9.32 -5.35 9.46
C ARG A 111 -9.05 -6.75 9.98
N ALA A 112 -8.70 -7.69 9.09
CA ALA A 112 -8.43 -9.08 9.48
C ALA A 112 -7.20 -9.19 10.40
N ALA A 113 -6.22 -8.32 10.27
CA ALA A 113 -5.02 -8.27 11.11
C ALA A 113 -5.17 -7.39 12.36
N GLY A 114 -6.27 -6.67 12.51
CA GLY A 114 -6.48 -5.74 13.62
C GLY A 114 -5.61 -4.48 13.54
N VAL A 115 -5.17 -4.11 12.34
CA VAL A 115 -4.29 -2.96 12.08
C VAL A 115 -5.11 -1.73 11.66
N PRO A 116 -4.80 -0.53 12.17
CA PRO A 116 -5.44 0.70 11.73
C PRO A 116 -5.28 0.94 10.22
N PHE A 117 -6.32 1.50 9.60
CA PHE A 117 -6.39 1.75 8.17
C PHE A 117 -6.67 3.20 7.84
N ALA A 118 -5.84 3.80 7.01
CA ALA A 118 -6.05 5.11 6.42
C ALA A 118 -6.36 4.97 4.93
N ALA A 119 -7.52 5.46 4.52
CA ALA A 119 -7.91 5.45 3.11
C ALA A 119 -7.20 6.56 2.33
N ALA A 120 -6.53 6.18 1.25
CA ALA A 120 -5.86 7.09 0.32
C ALA A 120 -6.88 7.68 -0.67
N GLY A 121 -7.72 8.58 -0.17
CA GLY A 121 -8.80 9.19 -0.95
C GLY A 121 -8.34 10.06 -2.11
N TRP A 122 -7.07 10.43 -2.14
CA TRP A 122 -6.47 11.17 -3.27
C TRP A 122 -6.21 10.30 -4.50
N ALA A 123 -6.21 8.97 -4.35
CA ALA A 123 -5.78 8.05 -5.40
C ALA A 123 -6.87 7.68 -6.40
N ASN A 124 -8.13 7.95 -6.08
CA ASN A 124 -9.26 7.76 -7.00
C ASN A 124 -10.42 8.67 -6.65
N ASP A 125 -11.34 8.87 -7.60
CA ASP A 125 -12.53 9.70 -7.48
C ASP A 125 -13.84 8.91 -7.71
N ILE A 126 -13.80 7.61 -7.46
CA ILE A 126 -14.95 6.72 -7.63
C ILE A 126 -15.88 6.87 -6.43
N PRO A 127 -17.14 7.34 -6.63
CA PRO A 127 -18.04 7.65 -5.51
C PRO A 127 -18.35 6.48 -4.60
N GLU A 128 -18.50 5.28 -5.15
CA GLU A 128 -18.80 4.06 -4.39
C GLU A 128 -17.64 3.68 -3.46
N ILE A 129 -16.41 3.86 -3.92
CA ILE A 129 -15.20 3.62 -3.11
C ILE A 129 -15.11 4.67 -2.00
N GLU A 130 -15.32 5.93 -2.31
CA GLU A 130 -15.29 7.00 -1.31
C GLU A 130 -16.34 6.77 -0.22
N GLN A 131 -17.57 6.41 -0.58
CA GLN A 131 -18.63 6.11 0.37
C GLN A 131 -18.26 4.95 1.29
N PHE A 132 -17.74 3.86 0.72
CA PHE A 132 -17.28 2.70 1.49
C PHE A 132 -16.16 3.10 2.46
N MET A 133 -15.16 3.82 2.00
CA MET A 133 -14.00 4.20 2.80
C MET A 133 -14.38 5.16 3.93
N ARG A 134 -15.17 6.19 3.64
CA ARG A 134 -15.64 7.13 4.67
C ARG A 134 -16.43 6.44 5.78
N LYS A 135 -17.18 5.40 5.45
CA LYS A 135 -17.97 4.64 6.41
C LYS A 135 -17.14 3.67 7.25
N ASN A 136 -16.09 3.08 6.67
CA ASN A 136 -15.44 1.90 7.24
C ASN A 136 -13.98 2.08 7.64
N CYS A 137 -13.27 3.10 7.16
CA CYS A 137 -11.88 3.33 7.52
C CYS A 137 -11.74 4.00 8.90
N ASP A 138 -10.56 3.88 9.48
CA ASP A 138 -10.22 4.59 10.71
C ASP A 138 -9.91 6.07 10.41
N HIS A 139 -9.23 6.32 9.28
CA HIS A 139 -8.87 7.65 8.81
C HIS A 139 -9.13 7.77 7.31
N TYR A 140 -9.86 8.81 6.91
CA TYR A 140 -10.05 9.13 5.50
C TYR A 140 -9.17 10.33 5.12
N CYS A 141 -8.19 10.10 4.26
CA CYS A 141 -7.28 11.13 3.79
C CYS A 141 -7.68 11.53 2.37
N LYS A 142 -8.37 12.65 2.22
CA LYS A 142 -8.77 13.17 0.91
C LYS A 142 -7.57 13.67 0.11
N GLN A 143 -6.55 14.19 0.81
CA GLN A 143 -5.32 14.70 0.23
C GLN A 143 -4.11 14.05 0.91
N VAL A 144 -2.97 14.02 0.21
CA VAL A 144 -1.72 13.52 0.77
C VAL A 144 -1.32 14.28 2.04
N SER A 145 -1.59 15.58 2.11
CA SER A 145 -1.33 16.40 3.30
C SER A 145 -2.12 15.95 4.53
N ASP A 146 -3.27 15.31 4.36
CA ASP A 146 -4.03 14.72 5.48
C ASP A 146 -3.28 13.55 6.11
N LEU A 147 -2.64 12.72 5.28
CA LEU A 147 -1.78 11.64 5.76
C LEU A 147 -0.55 12.20 6.50
N ALA A 148 0.07 13.23 5.96
CA ALA A 148 1.21 13.88 6.61
C ALA A 148 0.86 14.35 8.03
N ARG A 149 -0.28 15.03 8.20
CA ARG A 149 -0.76 15.47 9.51
C ARG A 149 -1.06 14.30 10.44
N LEU A 150 -1.70 13.26 9.94
CA LEU A 150 -1.99 12.06 10.74
C LEU A 150 -0.73 11.44 11.32
N LEU A 151 0.34 11.37 10.54
CA LEU A 151 1.61 10.78 10.98
C LEU A 151 2.41 11.70 11.91
N GLU A 152 2.24 13.01 11.81
CA GLU A 152 2.84 13.98 12.74
C GLU A 152 2.20 13.93 14.13
N ASP A 153 0.89 13.66 14.20
CA ASP A 153 0.13 13.58 15.42
C ASP A 153 0.24 12.22 16.13
N ALA A 154 0.91 11.25 15.52
CA ALA A 154 1.06 9.90 16.05
C ALA A 154 2.21 9.75 17.04
#